data_605341fc9025b61b8f4505d63425ffe9
#
_entry.id   605341fc9025b61b8f4505d63425ffe9
#
_cell.length_a   1.000
_cell.length_b   1.000
_cell.length_c   1.000
_cell.angle_alpha   90.00
_cell.angle_beta   90.00
_cell.angle_gamma   90.00
#
_symmetry.space_group_name_H-M   'P 1'
#
loop_
_entity.id
_entity.type
_entity.pdbx_description
1 polymer ?
#
loop_
_entity_poly.entity_id
_entity_poly.type
_entity_poly.pdbx_seq_one_letter_code
_entity_poly.pdbx_strand_id
1 'polypeptide(L)'
;MSESESSPVSAPSDEVVAKSVRGAATTTVAGLLGRAAGLVTTLLVTHFVQKSEYGQANLALIIATVANSLTLLAPQQALLTRRDHFEEAASLVQRYVLWIGAVVFGGLYLLGRPLLGVLQEPTALPLLQLYCLALWFERVALIPAIKLRYRLQFGDLVRVDLLGDAVYVVVTMGAAVLGSGAICLPLGMLSRHLTRAGYLRVRLDLPVLPGLPPRLTDESRRLLGELWQMTWPIYLSSLVELSTLYMDNVFVGRVYSIGAQGVYAVGYTLVMTPSETIAMYVASAMVRALGLSDRDRRQQNFLQGLRYVSLLLLPLAVGAALVAPTFEAALLPERWHGVAQVMSGLSLGALSLGFHRMAFAQLTALHRSRLAGAIYAMQLVCFVLGLWIVAQTDPGRVQMERVALAVSVALAMAASCGVAMTMWVESLRFSKIAAALAPAVLATLMMAMVLLSLRVATARLNVAATSLRLVGEVMIGAGSYVLCLRLGYPALFPEVRNFIARRK
;
A
#
# COMPACT_ATOMS: atom_id res chain seq x y z
N MET A 1 13.15 -18.01 -48.61
CA MET A 1 11.74 -17.69 -48.42
C MET A 1 11.10 -18.92 -47.79
N SER A 2 10.99 -18.93 -46.48
CA SER A 2 10.16 -19.87 -45.73
C SER A 2 9.47 -19.02 -44.66
N GLU A 3 8.20 -18.73 -44.90
CA GLU A 3 7.30 -18.09 -43.96
C GLU A 3 7.14 -19.02 -42.74
N SER A 4 7.66 -18.61 -41.61
CA SER A 4 7.35 -19.24 -40.33
C SER A 4 5.92 -18.81 -39.92
N GLU A 5 4.96 -19.70 -40.17
CA GLU A 5 3.60 -19.59 -39.66
C GLU A 5 3.65 -19.42 -38.14
N SER A 6 3.34 -18.24 -37.69
CA SER A 6 3.03 -17.96 -36.29
C SER A 6 1.70 -18.64 -35.97
N SER A 7 1.74 -19.77 -35.29
CA SER A 7 0.56 -20.44 -34.77
C SER A 7 -0.27 -19.48 -33.96
N PRO A 8 -1.59 -19.34 -34.16
CA PRO A 8 -2.43 -18.47 -33.36
C PRO A 8 -2.40 -18.95 -31.90
N VAL A 9 -2.07 -18.05 -30.98
CA VAL A 9 -2.14 -18.30 -29.54
C VAL A 9 -3.57 -18.72 -29.23
N SER A 10 -3.79 -19.98 -28.95
CA SER A 10 -5.11 -20.51 -28.58
C SER A 10 -5.62 -19.75 -27.35
N ALA A 11 -6.85 -19.25 -27.42
CA ALA A 11 -7.49 -18.58 -26.28
C ALA A 11 -7.45 -19.51 -25.04
N PRO A 12 -7.15 -18.99 -23.85
CA PRO A 12 -7.11 -19.81 -22.64
C PRO A 12 -8.49 -20.46 -22.43
N SER A 13 -8.50 -21.75 -22.08
CA SER A 13 -9.74 -22.46 -21.81
C SER A 13 -10.55 -21.79 -20.69
N ASP A 14 -11.88 -21.85 -20.76
CA ASP A 14 -12.77 -21.25 -19.76
C ASP A 14 -12.44 -21.73 -18.33
N GLU A 15 -11.96 -22.94 -18.16
CA GLU A 15 -11.51 -23.49 -16.89
C GLU A 15 -10.27 -22.76 -16.32
N VAL A 16 -9.29 -22.42 -17.15
CA VAL A 16 -8.10 -21.65 -16.76
C VAL A 16 -8.50 -20.24 -16.34
N VAL A 17 -9.43 -19.63 -17.06
CA VAL A 17 -9.97 -18.30 -16.73
C VAL A 17 -10.71 -18.33 -15.38
N ALA A 18 -11.60 -19.31 -15.19
CA ALA A 18 -12.35 -19.46 -13.93
C ALA A 18 -11.43 -19.73 -12.74
N LYS A 19 -10.41 -20.57 -12.89
CA LYS A 19 -9.41 -20.87 -11.85
C LYS A 19 -8.58 -19.64 -11.50
N SER A 20 -8.20 -18.85 -12.50
CA SER A 20 -7.47 -17.59 -12.31
C SER A 20 -8.31 -16.52 -11.56
N VAL A 21 -9.59 -16.40 -11.91
CA VAL A 21 -10.52 -15.46 -11.25
C VAL A 21 -10.77 -15.86 -9.80
N ARG A 22 -11.06 -17.14 -9.53
CA ARG A 22 -11.24 -17.66 -8.17
C ARG A 22 -9.96 -17.49 -7.34
N GLY A 23 -8.79 -17.77 -7.93
CA GLY A 23 -7.50 -17.57 -7.28
C GLY A 23 -7.22 -16.12 -6.95
N ALA A 24 -7.51 -15.18 -7.85
CA ALA A 24 -7.37 -13.75 -7.58
C ALA A 24 -8.31 -13.28 -6.45
N ALA A 25 -9.53 -13.79 -6.39
CA ALA A 25 -10.47 -13.45 -5.31
C ALA A 25 -9.97 -13.95 -3.94
N THR A 26 -9.50 -15.21 -3.85
CA THR A 26 -9.00 -15.77 -2.60
C THR A 26 -7.72 -15.07 -2.11
N THR A 27 -6.78 -14.76 -3.00
CA THR A 27 -5.58 -14.00 -2.65
C THR A 27 -5.91 -12.56 -2.22
N THR A 28 -6.95 -11.94 -2.80
CA THR A 28 -7.44 -10.63 -2.38
C THR A 28 -7.96 -10.66 -0.96
N VAL A 29 -8.82 -11.63 -0.62
CA VAL A 29 -9.37 -11.78 0.74
C VAL A 29 -8.25 -12.05 1.75
N ALA A 30 -7.32 -12.94 1.44
CA ALA A 30 -6.16 -13.21 2.30
C ALA A 30 -5.32 -11.94 2.53
N GLY A 31 -5.06 -11.16 1.48
CA GLY A 31 -4.34 -9.90 1.59
C GLY A 31 -5.06 -8.86 2.45
N LEU A 32 -6.40 -8.78 2.39
CA LEU A 32 -7.20 -7.92 3.26
C LEU A 32 -7.12 -8.35 4.73
N LEU A 33 -7.22 -9.66 5.00
CA LEU A 33 -7.09 -10.21 6.35
C LEU A 33 -5.70 -9.94 6.93
N GLY A 34 -4.62 -10.14 6.15
CA GLY A 34 -3.25 -9.85 6.58
C GLY A 34 -3.05 -8.36 6.92
N ARG A 35 -3.61 -7.45 6.12
CA ARG A 35 -3.53 -6.00 6.39
C ARG A 35 -4.34 -5.61 7.64
N ALA A 36 -5.53 -6.17 7.81
CA ALA A 36 -6.33 -5.96 9.02
C ALA A 36 -5.59 -6.47 10.28
N ALA A 37 -4.98 -7.66 10.21
CA ALA A 37 -4.14 -8.18 11.27
C ALA A 37 -2.95 -7.26 11.58
N GLY A 38 -2.30 -6.71 10.55
CA GLY A 38 -1.23 -5.72 10.70
C GLY A 38 -1.68 -4.45 11.42
N LEU A 39 -2.86 -3.90 11.07
CA LEU A 39 -3.44 -2.73 11.74
C LEU A 39 -3.74 -3.00 13.21
N VAL A 40 -4.36 -4.15 13.52
CA VAL A 40 -4.64 -4.56 14.90
C VAL A 40 -3.33 -4.73 15.67
N THR A 41 -2.31 -5.35 15.07
CA THR A 41 -0.99 -5.49 15.69
C THR A 41 -0.36 -4.14 15.99
N THR A 42 -0.44 -3.18 15.04
CA THR A 42 0.05 -1.81 15.25
C THR A 42 -0.61 -1.18 16.48
N LEU A 43 -1.94 -1.26 16.60
CA LEU A 43 -2.67 -0.73 17.75
C LEU A 43 -2.26 -1.40 19.06
N LEU A 44 -2.15 -2.72 19.08
CA LEU A 44 -1.79 -3.46 20.29
C LEU A 44 -0.35 -3.16 20.73
N VAL A 45 0.58 -3.06 19.79
CA VAL A 45 2.00 -2.75 20.06
C VAL A 45 2.16 -1.37 20.72
N THR A 46 1.28 -0.39 20.42
CA THR A 46 1.35 0.93 21.06
C THR A 46 1.19 0.90 22.59
N HIS A 47 0.62 -0.17 23.15
CA HIS A 47 0.49 -0.34 24.59
C HIS A 47 1.79 -0.78 25.28
N PHE A 48 2.70 -1.41 24.53
CA PHE A 48 3.93 -1.99 25.06
C PHE A 48 5.19 -1.18 24.68
N VAL A 49 5.19 -0.57 23.50
CA VAL A 49 6.35 0.11 22.90
C VAL A 49 6.24 1.62 23.10
N GLN A 50 7.37 2.29 23.36
CA GLN A 50 7.43 3.75 23.46
C GLN A 50 7.38 4.39 22.06
N LYS A 51 6.87 5.64 21.99
CA LYS A 51 6.79 6.35 20.70
C LYS A 51 8.14 6.58 20.02
N SER A 52 9.21 6.82 20.80
CA SER A 52 10.56 6.97 20.28
C SER A 52 11.12 5.67 19.72
N GLU A 53 10.93 4.56 20.43
CA GLU A 53 11.33 3.22 19.98
C GLU A 53 10.61 2.82 18.69
N TYR A 54 9.29 3.07 18.63
CA TYR A 54 8.50 2.83 17.42
C TYR A 54 8.99 3.69 16.25
N GLY A 55 9.33 4.97 16.50
CA GLY A 55 9.92 5.86 15.52
C GLY A 55 11.24 5.33 14.97
N GLN A 56 12.13 4.85 15.85
CA GLN A 56 13.40 4.22 15.44
C GLN A 56 13.16 2.97 14.58
N ALA A 57 12.21 2.12 14.97
CA ALA A 57 11.86 0.95 14.16
C ALA A 57 11.29 1.33 12.80
N ASN A 58 10.42 2.36 12.74
CA ASN A 58 9.86 2.84 11.49
C ASN A 58 10.95 3.47 10.59
N LEU A 59 11.87 4.27 11.15
CA LEU A 59 13.01 4.82 10.39
C LEU A 59 13.88 3.69 9.81
N ALA A 60 14.23 2.71 10.62
CA ALA A 60 15.01 1.56 10.18
C ALA A 60 14.28 0.76 9.08
N LEU A 61 12.96 0.56 9.21
CA LEU A 61 12.13 -0.07 8.20
C LEU A 61 12.12 0.72 6.88
N ILE A 62 11.98 2.04 6.94
CA ILE A 62 12.00 2.91 5.75
C ILE A 62 13.33 2.75 5.01
N ILE A 63 14.47 2.85 5.70
CA ILE A 63 15.80 2.70 5.10
C ILE A 63 15.94 1.32 4.45
N ALA A 64 15.56 0.27 5.16
CA ALA A 64 15.62 -1.09 4.65
C ALA A 64 14.67 -1.29 3.44
N THR A 65 13.47 -0.68 3.46
CA THR A 65 12.50 -0.76 2.35
C THR A 65 12.97 -0.01 1.11
N VAL A 66 13.58 1.16 1.27
CA VAL A 66 14.21 1.88 0.15
C VAL A 66 15.33 1.04 -0.46
N ALA A 67 16.22 0.47 0.35
CA ALA A 67 17.24 -0.46 -0.13
C ALA A 67 16.64 -1.71 -0.80
N ASN A 68 15.54 -2.22 -0.27
CA ASN A 68 14.78 -3.33 -0.83
C ASN A 68 14.30 -3.02 -2.26
N SER A 69 13.76 -1.82 -2.48
CA SER A 69 13.31 -1.40 -3.80
C SER A 69 14.44 -1.32 -4.81
N LEU A 70 15.67 -0.94 -4.39
CA LEU A 70 16.85 -0.92 -5.24
C LEU A 70 17.26 -2.32 -5.77
N THR A 71 16.80 -3.38 -5.14
CA THR A 71 17.11 -4.77 -5.52
C THR A 71 16.01 -5.45 -6.33
N LEU A 72 14.82 -4.85 -6.41
CA LEU A 72 13.65 -5.37 -7.13
C LEU A 72 13.69 -4.94 -8.60
N LEU A 73 14.41 -5.68 -9.40
CA LEU A 73 14.26 -5.66 -10.86
C LEU A 73 12.94 -6.34 -11.21
N ALA A 74 11.79 -5.69 -11.15
CA ALA A 74 10.45 -6.22 -11.45
C ALA A 74 10.42 -7.69 -12.03
N PRO A 75 11.10 -8.66 -11.37
CA PRO A 75 11.30 -9.99 -11.96
C PRO A 75 9.98 -10.72 -12.15
N GLN A 76 8.98 -10.33 -11.37
CA GLN A 76 7.66 -10.94 -11.43
C GLN A 76 6.97 -10.71 -12.77
N GLN A 77 6.96 -9.48 -13.27
CA GLN A 77 6.29 -9.14 -14.52
C GLN A 77 7.05 -9.73 -15.72
N ALA A 78 8.38 -9.59 -15.70
CA ALA A 78 9.22 -10.10 -16.76
C ALA A 78 9.20 -11.64 -16.89
N LEU A 79 9.15 -12.38 -15.77
CA LEU A 79 9.04 -13.82 -15.77
C LEU A 79 7.66 -14.31 -16.23
N LEU A 80 6.58 -13.63 -15.84
CA LEU A 80 5.22 -14.03 -16.23
C LEU A 80 4.91 -13.77 -17.71
N THR A 81 5.65 -12.89 -18.38
CA THR A 81 5.50 -12.64 -19.81
C THR A 81 6.22 -13.68 -20.68
N ARG A 82 7.23 -14.39 -20.15
CA ARG A 82 7.97 -15.44 -20.85
C ARG A 82 7.40 -16.80 -20.49
N ARG A 83 6.67 -17.40 -21.43
CA ARG A 83 6.13 -18.77 -21.26
C ARG A 83 7.16 -19.85 -21.59
N ASP A 84 8.02 -19.57 -22.56
CA ASP A 84 9.07 -20.50 -23.00
C ASP A 84 10.28 -20.35 -22.05
N HIS A 85 10.82 -21.49 -21.57
CA HIS A 85 11.97 -21.54 -20.64
C HIS A 85 11.76 -20.87 -19.25
N PHE A 86 10.49 -20.84 -18.76
CA PHE A 86 10.15 -20.21 -17.48
C PHE A 86 11.00 -20.75 -16.30
N GLU A 87 11.18 -22.07 -16.18
CA GLU A 87 11.90 -22.67 -15.03
C GLU A 87 13.39 -22.30 -15.01
N GLU A 88 14.04 -22.25 -16.18
CA GLU A 88 15.45 -21.84 -16.32
C GLU A 88 15.63 -20.38 -15.97
N ALA A 89 14.79 -19.51 -16.56
CA ALA A 89 14.78 -18.08 -16.28
C ALA A 89 14.49 -17.80 -14.79
N ALA A 90 13.52 -18.49 -14.20
CA ALA A 90 13.17 -18.38 -12.79
C ALA A 90 14.34 -18.77 -11.87
N SER A 91 15.09 -19.86 -12.21
CA SER A 91 16.24 -20.30 -11.42
C SER A 91 17.42 -19.32 -11.49
N LEU A 92 17.67 -18.75 -12.67
CA LEU A 92 18.69 -17.71 -12.87
C LEU A 92 18.33 -16.43 -12.11
N VAL A 93 17.10 -15.94 -12.27
CA VAL A 93 16.62 -14.73 -11.61
C VAL A 93 16.61 -14.91 -10.09
N GLN A 94 16.24 -16.09 -9.56
CA GLN A 94 16.29 -16.39 -8.12
C GLN A 94 17.71 -16.21 -7.57
N ARG A 95 18.72 -16.80 -8.21
CA ARG A 95 20.11 -16.67 -7.79
C ARG A 95 20.58 -15.23 -7.85
N TYR A 96 20.24 -14.52 -8.92
CA TYR A 96 20.62 -13.12 -9.11
C TYR A 96 20.01 -12.21 -8.05
N VAL A 97 18.71 -12.33 -7.79
CA VAL A 97 17.99 -11.53 -6.77
C VAL A 97 18.55 -11.80 -5.37
N LEU A 98 18.88 -13.04 -5.05
CA LEU A 98 19.48 -13.40 -3.74
C LEU A 98 20.86 -12.80 -3.56
N TRP A 99 21.72 -12.82 -4.58
CA TRP A 99 23.06 -12.27 -4.52
C TRP A 99 23.09 -10.75 -4.49
N ILE A 100 22.26 -10.08 -5.34
CA ILE A 100 22.10 -8.63 -5.26
C ILE A 100 21.57 -8.24 -3.87
N GLY A 101 20.54 -8.96 -3.39
CA GLY A 101 20.01 -8.76 -2.05
C GLY A 101 21.07 -8.93 -0.97
N ALA A 102 21.93 -9.97 -1.05
CA ALA A 102 23.02 -10.19 -0.10
C ALA A 102 24.02 -9.03 -0.12
N VAL A 103 24.39 -8.52 -1.29
CA VAL A 103 25.31 -7.37 -1.42
C VAL A 103 24.69 -6.11 -0.85
N VAL A 104 23.44 -5.79 -1.21
CA VAL A 104 22.77 -4.54 -0.77
C VAL A 104 22.47 -4.60 0.72
N PHE A 105 21.84 -5.67 1.21
CA PHE A 105 21.51 -5.78 2.64
C PHE A 105 22.74 -6.04 3.50
N GLY A 106 23.73 -6.79 3.00
CA GLY A 106 25.04 -6.95 3.66
C GLY A 106 25.80 -5.63 3.74
N GLY A 107 25.81 -4.86 2.65
CA GLY A 107 26.36 -3.51 2.64
C GLY A 107 25.66 -2.59 3.64
N LEU A 108 24.31 -2.59 3.64
CA LEU A 108 23.51 -1.80 4.57
C LEU A 108 23.68 -2.27 6.04
N TYR A 109 23.84 -3.56 6.27
CA TYR A 109 24.16 -4.13 7.59
C TYR A 109 25.48 -3.61 8.13
N LEU A 110 26.53 -3.54 7.29
CA LEU A 110 27.85 -3.07 7.66
C LEU A 110 27.94 -1.53 7.72
N LEU A 111 27.34 -0.83 6.75
CA LEU A 111 27.39 0.62 6.60
C LEU A 111 26.22 1.34 7.29
N GLY A 112 25.33 0.62 7.95
CA GLY A 112 24.15 1.18 8.61
C GLY A 112 24.49 2.19 9.72
N ARG A 113 25.60 1.96 10.45
CA ARG A 113 26.01 2.86 11.54
C ARG A 113 26.33 4.29 11.06
N PRO A 114 27.18 4.52 10.03
CA PRO A 114 27.41 5.87 9.53
C PRO A 114 26.15 6.49 8.92
N LEU A 115 25.29 5.72 8.23
CA LEU A 115 24.05 6.20 7.68
C LEU A 115 23.08 6.70 8.77
N LEU A 116 22.89 5.91 9.83
CA LEU A 116 22.06 6.28 10.98
C LEU A 116 22.70 7.43 11.79
N GLY A 117 24.02 7.56 11.78
CA GLY A 117 24.72 8.70 12.36
C GLY A 117 24.39 10.02 11.67
N VAL A 118 24.29 10.03 10.35
CA VAL A 118 23.82 11.21 9.58
C VAL A 118 22.38 11.57 9.93
N LEU A 119 21.55 10.57 10.19
CA LEU A 119 20.16 10.75 10.62
C LEU A 119 20.00 11.02 12.11
N GLN A 120 21.10 11.04 12.87
CA GLN A 120 21.18 11.28 14.32
C GLN A 120 20.48 10.21 15.18
N GLU A 121 20.32 8.99 14.63
CA GLU A 121 19.65 7.86 15.30
C GLU A 121 20.52 6.58 15.29
N PRO A 122 21.76 6.60 15.80
CA PRO A 122 22.65 5.44 15.78
C PRO A 122 22.12 4.25 16.59
N THR A 123 21.21 4.50 17.54
CA THR A 123 20.56 3.49 18.38
C THR A 123 19.59 2.60 17.61
N ALA A 124 19.14 3.02 16.43
CA ALA A 124 18.30 2.21 15.54
C ALA A 124 19.06 1.11 14.77
N LEU A 125 20.40 1.00 14.95
CA LEU A 125 21.24 0.04 14.22
C LEU A 125 20.79 -1.42 14.38
N PRO A 126 20.51 -1.96 15.57
CA PRO A 126 20.05 -3.34 15.71
C PRO A 126 18.72 -3.61 14.98
N LEU A 127 17.83 -2.61 14.97
CA LEU A 127 16.54 -2.69 14.27
C LEU A 127 16.75 -2.75 12.74
N LEU A 128 17.64 -1.90 12.21
CA LEU A 128 18.01 -1.90 10.80
C LEU A 128 18.63 -3.25 10.39
N GLN A 129 19.52 -3.80 11.19
CA GLN A 129 20.17 -5.07 10.94
C GLN A 129 19.16 -6.24 10.87
N LEU A 130 18.20 -6.27 11.79
CA LEU A 130 17.12 -7.26 11.77
C LEU A 130 16.19 -7.08 10.55
N TYR A 131 15.88 -5.86 10.16
CA TYR A 131 15.11 -5.62 8.94
C TYR A 131 15.87 -6.02 7.67
N CYS A 132 17.16 -5.77 7.58
CA CYS A 132 17.99 -6.25 6.47
C CYS A 132 17.92 -7.77 6.34
N LEU A 133 18.02 -8.49 7.46
CA LEU A 133 17.88 -9.94 7.49
C LEU A 133 16.48 -10.39 7.09
N ALA A 134 15.44 -9.75 7.61
CA ALA A 134 14.04 -10.06 7.27
C ALA A 134 13.77 -9.89 5.77
N LEU A 135 14.21 -8.79 5.18
CA LEU A 135 14.01 -8.50 3.76
C LEU A 135 14.86 -9.38 2.85
N TRP A 136 16.01 -9.84 3.30
CA TRP A 136 16.77 -10.85 2.57
C TRP A 136 16.01 -12.19 2.51
N PHE A 137 15.39 -12.65 3.62
CA PHE A 137 14.52 -13.84 3.60
C PHE A 137 13.26 -13.66 2.76
N GLU A 138 12.73 -12.45 2.62
CA GLU A 138 11.67 -12.15 1.66
C GLU A 138 12.08 -12.54 0.23
N ARG A 139 13.35 -12.28 -0.16
CA ARG A 139 13.90 -12.65 -1.47
C ARG A 139 13.94 -14.16 -1.69
N VAL A 140 14.21 -14.90 -0.62
CA VAL A 140 14.19 -16.37 -0.67
C VAL A 140 12.81 -16.90 -1.06
N ALA A 141 11.74 -16.22 -0.62
CA ALA A 141 10.35 -16.58 -0.90
C ALA A 141 9.82 -16.05 -2.25
N LEU A 142 10.47 -15.04 -2.86
CA LEU A 142 9.93 -14.28 -4.00
C LEU A 142 9.66 -15.16 -5.22
N ILE A 143 10.67 -15.81 -5.77
CA ILE A 143 10.54 -16.63 -7.00
C ILE A 143 9.70 -17.88 -6.77
N PRO A 144 9.82 -18.61 -5.63
CA PRO A 144 8.89 -19.69 -5.31
C PRO A 144 7.42 -19.24 -5.33
N ALA A 145 7.10 -18.05 -4.80
CA ALA A 145 5.75 -17.50 -4.86
C ALA A 145 5.30 -17.21 -6.31
N ILE A 146 6.20 -16.69 -7.16
CA ILE A 146 5.93 -16.48 -8.60
C ILE A 146 5.66 -17.81 -9.30
N LYS A 147 6.43 -18.88 -8.99
CA LYS A 147 6.19 -20.24 -9.54
C LYS A 147 4.79 -20.76 -9.18
N LEU A 148 4.34 -20.58 -7.93
CA LEU A 148 2.97 -20.95 -7.54
C LEU A 148 1.91 -20.16 -8.32
N ARG A 149 2.12 -18.87 -8.56
CA ARG A 149 1.23 -18.05 -9.40
C ARG A 149 1.20 -18.52 -10.84
N TYR A 150 2.35 -18.82 -11.41
CA TYR A 150 2.48 -19.35 -12.76
C TYR A 150 1.74 -20.70 -12.91
N ARG A 151 1.84 -21.58 -11.90
CA ARG A 151 1.15 -22.86 -11.85
C ARG A 151 -0.32 -22.76 -11.42
N LEU A 152 -0.87 -21.55 -11.21
CA LEU A 152 -2.23 -21.29 -10.74
C LEU A 152 -2.56 -21.97 -9.40
N GLN A 153 -1.55 -22.23 -8.56
CA GLN A 153 -1.68 -22.83 -7.24
C GLN A 153 -1.94 -21.75 -6.16
N PHE A 154 -3.02 -21.00 -6.33
CA PHE A 154 -3.35 -19.87 -5.43
C PHE A 154 -3.69 -20.32 -4.01
N GLY A 155 -4.19 -21.55 -3.82
CA GLY A 155 -4.50 -22.09 -2.49
C GLY A 155 -3.27 -22.18 -1.58
N ASP A 156 -2.14 -22.66 -2.11
CA ASP A 156 -0.89 -22.73 -1.37
C ASP A 156 -0.32 -21.32 -1.09
N LEU A 157 -0.48 -20.40 -2.04
CA LEU A 157 -0.06 -19.01 -1.85
C LEU A 157 -0.84 -18.33 -0.71
N VAL A 158 -2.17 -18.53 -0.66
CA VAL A 158 -3.01 -18.01 0.43
C VAL A 158 -2.63 -18.61 1.77
N ARG A 159 -2.39 -19.93 1.83
CA ARG A 159 -1.99 -20.61 3.08
C ARG A 159 -0.68 -20.07 3.63
N VAL A 160 0.33 -19.91 2.77
CA VAL A 160 1.63 -19.40 3.20
C VAL A 160 1.56 -17.93 3.64
N ASP A 161 0.75 -17.10 2.97
CA ASP A 161 0.56 -15.70 3.35
C ASP A 161 -0.12 -15.60 4.70
N LEU A 162 -1.25 -16.31 4.91
CA LEU A 162 -1.98 -16.30 6.18
C LEU A 162 -1.16 -16.90 7.35
N LEU A 163 -0.42 -17.98 7.10
CA LEU A 163 0.47 -18.56 8.09
C LEU A 163 1.59 -17.59 8.49
N GLY A 164 2.20 -16.94 7.49
CA GLY A 164 3.21 -15.91 7.74
C GLY A 164 2.67 -14.74 8.55
N ASP A 165 1.45 -14.27 8.21
CA ASP A 165 0.80 -13.18 8.94
C ASP A 165 0.43 -13.58 10.36
N ALA A 166 -0.05 -14.80 10.60
CA ALA A 166 -0.33 -15.31 11.93
C ALA A 166 0.95 -15.38 12.80
N VAL A 167 2.04 -15.91 12.23
CA VAL A 167 3.33 -15.96 12.93
C VAL A 167 3.86 -14.55 13.21
N TYR A 168 3.71 -13.60 12.29
CA TYR A 168 4.05 -12.19 12.51
C TYR A 168 3.33 -11.63 13.74
N VAL A 169 2.00 -11.81 13.82
CA VAL A 169 1.19 -11.32 14.96
C VAL A 169 1.65 -11.95 16.27
N VAL A 170 1.77 -13.28 16.29
CA VAL A 170 2.13 -14.03 17.51
C VAL A 170 3.54 -13.63 18.01
N VAL A 171 4.53 -13.57 17.10
CA VAL A 171 5.91 -13.24 17.49
C VAL A 171 6.03 -11.78 17.88
N THR A 172 5.42 -10.86 17.12
CA THR A 172 5.45 -9.43 17.46
C THR A 172 4.80 -9.17 18.82
N MET A 173 3.62 -9.73 19.07
CA MET A 173 2.90 -9.55 20.34
C MET A 173 3.61 -10.25 21.50
N GLY A 174 4.09 -11.48 21.28
CA GLY A 174 4.83 -12.22 22.31
C GLY A 174 6.09 -11.46 22.73
N ALA A 175 6.88 -10.96 21.76
CA ALA A 175 8.07 -10.17 22.03
C ALA A 175 7.72 -8.82 22.71
N ALA A 176 6.65 -8.15 22.29
CA ALA A 176 6.21 -6.89 22.89
C ALA A 176 5.81 -7.08 24.36
N VAL A 177 5.04 -8.13 24.69
CA VAL A 177 4.63 -8.48 26.07
C VAL A 177 5.84 -8.84 26.93
N LEU A 178 6.86 -9.50 26.35
CA LEU A 178 8.12 -9.82 27.03
C LEU A 178 9.05 -8.60 27.22
N GLY A 179 8.61 -7.40 26.81
CA GLY A 179 9.37 -6.17 27.03
C GLY A 179 10.55 -5.97 26.10
N SER A 180 10.54 -6.57 24.91
CA SER A 180 11.64 -6.41 23.94
C SER A 180 11.67 -5.01 23.26
N GLY A 181 10.78 -4.09 23.64
CA GLY A 181 10.68 -2.76 23.04
C GLY A 181 10.46 -2.83 21.52
N ALA A 182 11.09 -1.92 20.77
CA ALA A 182 10.94 -1.83 19.33
C ALA A 182 11.42 -3.07 18.54
N ILE A 183 12.25 -3.92 19.15
CA ILE A 183 12.79 -5.14 18.49
C ILE A 183 11.66 -6.11 18.09
N CYS A 184 10.51 -6.07 18.79
CA CYS A 184 9.35 -6.89 18.45
C CYS A 184 8.91 -6.75 16.99
N LEU A 185 9.01 -5.55 16.41
CA LEU A 185 8.56 -5.27 15.04
C LEU A 185 9.44 -5.97 13.97
N PRO A 186 10.78 -5.74 13.91
CA PRO A 186 11.63 -6.45 12.96
C PRO A 186 11.71 -7.95 13.24
N LEU A 187 11.58 -8.40 14.49
CA LEU A 187 11.57 -9.82 14.83
C LEU A 187 10.32 -10.52 14.28
N GLY A 188 9.16 -9.89 14.42
CA GLY A 188 7.91 -10.37 13.81
C GLY A 188 8.02 -10.44 12.28
N MET A 189 8.59 -9.39 11.65
CA MET A 189 8.78 -9.38 10.20
C MET A 189 9.76 -10.46 9.74
N LEU A 190 10.84 -10.69 10.46
CA LEU A 190 11.78 -11.75 10.19
C LEU A 190 11.12 -13.13 10.27
N SER A 191 10.36 -13.40 11.34
CA SER A 191 9.66 -14.67 11.52
C SER A 191 8.62 -14.92 10.44
N ARG A 192 7.89 -13.89 10.00
CA ARG A 192 6.99 -13.94 8.84
C ARG A 192 7.69 -14.43 7.58
N HIS A 193 8.81 -13.77 7.22
CA HIS A 193 9.53 -14.11 6.00
C HIS A 193 10.24 -15.45 6.08
N LEU A 194 10.76 -15.84 7.25
CA LEU A 194 11.29 -17.17 7.51
C LEU A 194 10.23 -18.26 7.31
N THR A 195 9.05 -18.07 7.88
CA THR A 195 7.91 -18.99 7.72
C THR A 195 7.51 -19.13 6.26
N ARG A 196 7.40 -18.01 5.53
CA ARG A 196 7.07 -18.03 4.10
C ARG A 196 8.15 -18.73 3.28
N ALA A 197 9.40 -18.42 3.51
CA ALA A 197 10.53 -19.02 2.80
C ALA A 197 10.61 -20.53 3.07
N GLY A 198 10.47 -20.96 4.34
CA GLY A 198 10.50 -22.37 4.72
C GLY A 198 9.34 -23.16 4.10
N TYR A 199 8.10 -22.68 4.25
CA TYR A 199 6.93 -23.34 3.67
C TYR A 199 7.05 -23.51 2.15
N LEU A 200 7.40 -22.43 1.43
CA LEU A 200 7.49 -22.47 -0.04
C LEU A 200 8.60 -23.41 -0.53
N ARG A 201 9.72 -23.48 0.19
CA ARG A 201 10.81 -24.37 -0.18
C ARG A 201 10.48 -25.84 0.03
N VAL A 202 9.87 -26.16 1.17
CA VAL A 202 9.37 -27.52 1.45
C VAL A 202 8.31 -27.91 0.42
N ARG A 203 7.36 -27.00 0.11
CA ARG A 203 6.25 -27.28 -0.82
C ARG A 203 6.69 -27.49 -2.26
N LEU A 204 7.78 -26.85 -2.69
CA LEU A 204 8.31 -26.91 -4.06
C LEU A 204 9.57 -27.79 -4.17
N ASP A 205 9.96 -28.46 -3.10
CA ASP A 205 11.16 -29.29 -3.02
C ASP A 205 12.43 -28.56 -3.51
N LEU A 206 12.63 -27.32 -3.01
CA LEU A 206 13.73 -26.45 -3.39
C LEU A 206 14.85 -26.49 -2.36
N PRO A 207 16.14 -26.37 -2.78
CA PRO A 207 17.25 -26.33 -1.85
C PRO A 207 17.15 -25.12 -0.90
N VAL A 208 17.53 -25.30 0.36
CA VAL A 208 17.41 -24.29 1.41
C VAL A 208 18.29 -23.06 1.12
N LEU A 209 19.50 -23.28 0.62
CA LEU A 209 20.45 -22.21 0.30
C LEU A 209 20.49 -21.93 -1.22
N PRO A 210 20.68 -20.68 -1.60
CA PRO A 210 20.97 -20.36 -2.99
C PRO A 210 22.29 -21.01 -3.39
N GLY A 211 22.34 -21.58 -4.60
CA GLY A 211 23.62 -22.04 -5.16
C GLY A 211 24.62 -20.89 -5.32
N LEU A 212 25.83 -21.21 -5.73
CA LEU A 212 26.86 -20.22 -6.08
C LEU A 212 26.32 -19.14 -7.04
N PRO A 213 26.92 -17.93 -7.02
CA PRO A 213 26.51 -16.88 -7.95
C PRO A 213 26.51 -17.43 -9.37
N PRO A 214 25.49 -17.10 -10.19
CA PRO A 214 25.41 -17.62 -11.54
C PRO A 214 26.63 -17.14 -12.32
N ARG A 215 27.30 -18.05 -13.01
CA ARG A 215 28.30 -17.65 -14.00
C ARG A 215 27.58 -16.84 -15.07
N LEU A 216 28.06 -15.63 -15.33
CA LEU A 216 27.51 -14.75 -16.35
C LEU A 216 27.94 -15.26 -17.74
N THR A 217 27.22 -16.23 -18.26
CA THR A 217 27.32 -16.64 -19.66
C THR A 217 26.76 -15.53 -20.54
N ASP A 218 27.12 -15.50 -21.82
CA ASP A 218 26.60 -14.48 -22.75
C ASP A 218 25.08 -14.55 -22.86
N GLU A 219 24.49 -15.72 -22.76
CA GLU A 219 23.03 -15.91 -22.73
C GLU A 219 22.41 -15.30 -21.45
N SER A 220 23.02 -15.54 -20.29
CA SER A 220 22.60 -14.93 -19.01
C SER A 220 22.68 -13.41 -19.06
N ARG A 221 23.73 -12.86 -19.65
CA ARG A 221 23.92 -11.40 -19.83
C ARG A 221 22.82 -10.81 -20.74
N ARG A 222 22.52 -11.48 -21.85
CA ARG A 222 21.42 -11.05 -22.74
C ARG A 222 20.09 -11.05 -22.01
N LEU A 223 19.76 -12.14 -21.33
CA LEU A 223 18.51 -12.26 -20.57
C LEU A 223 18.38 -11.16 -19.51
N LEU A 224 19.43 -10.94 -18.72
CA LEU A 224 19.45 -9.90 -17.70
C LEU A 224 19.37 -8.48 -18.34
N GLY A 225 20.02 -8.26 -19.48
CA GLY A 225 19.93 -7.01 -20.22
C GLY A 225 18.52 -6.70 -20.72
N GLU A 226 17.84 -7.70 -21.27
CA GLU A 226 16.44 -7.57 -21.71
C GLU A 226 15.50 -7.31 -20.52
N LEU A 227 15.68 -8.06 -19.41
CA LEU A 227 14.92 -7.83 -18.19
C LEU A 227 15.15 -6.43 -17.65
N TRP A 228 16.39 -5.94 -17.66
CA TRP A 228 16.72 -4.58 -17.23
C TRP A 228 16.05 -3.52 -18.09
N GLN A 229 16.13 -3.65 -19.41
CA GLN A 229 15.48 -2.70 -20.32
C GLN A 229 13.96 -2.62 -20.11
N MET A 230 13.31 -3.74 -19.81
CA MET A 230 11.88 -3.78 -19.51
C MET A 230 11.54 -3.17 -18.14
N THR A 231 12.43 -3.29 -17.16
CA THR A 231 12.10 -3.00 -15.76
C THR A 231 12.61 -1.65 -15.26
N TRP A 232 13.66 -1.08 -15.86
CA TRP A 232 14.24 0.18 -15.39
C TRP A 232 13.26 1.38 -15.39
N PRO A 233 12.30 1.53 -16.36
CA PRO A 233 11.35 2.64 -16.30
C PRO A 233 10.34 2.46 -15.14
N ILE A 234 9.94 1.19 -14.88
CA ILE A 234 9.07 0.83 -13.76
C ILE A 234 9.79 1.11 -12.44
N TYR A 235 11.08 0.77 -12.38
CA TYR A 235 11.94 1.01 -11.25
C TYR A 235 12.05 2.50 -10.90
N LEU A 236 12.30 3.36 -11.88
CA LEU A 236 12.38 4.81 -11.69
C LEU A 236 11.05 5.37 -11.15
N SER A 237 9.93 4.93 -11.70
CA SER A 237 8.60 5.29 -11.21
C SER A 237 8.37 4.84 -9.76
N SER A 238 8.83 3.64 -9.40
CA SER A 238 8.72 3.12 -8.04
C SER A 238 9.59 3.89 -7.04
N LEU A 239 10.76 4.37 -7.44
CA LEU A 239 11.60 5.23 -6.58
C LEU A 239 10.91 6.57 -6.28
N VAL A 240 10.28 7.19 -7.27
CA VAL A 240 9.52 8.43 -7.06
C VAL A 240 8.33 8.17 -6.13
N GLU A 241 7.61 7.06 -6.32
CA GLU A 241 6.51 6.66 -5.45
C GLU A 241 6.96 6.44 -4.01
N LEU A 242 8.06 5.69 -3.81
CA LEU A 242 8.63 5.45 -2.47
C LEU A 242 9.11 6.74 -1.79
N SER A 243 9.71 7.65 -2.55
CA SER A 243 10.11 8.95 -2.01
C SER A 243 8.92 9.71 -1.46
N THR A 244 7.79 9.71 -2.17
CA THR A 244 6.56 10.36 -1.70
C THR A 244 5.87 9.64 -0.55
N LEU A 245 6.06 8.31 -0.41
CA LEU A 245 5.47 7.53 0.68
C LEU A 245 6.24 7.63 2.01
N TYR A 246 7.53 7.91 1.97
CA TYR A 246 8.38 7.80 3.16
C TYR A 246 9.12 9.08 3.55
N MET A 247 9.26 10.05 2.64
CA MET A 247 10.03 11.27 2.91
C MET A 247 9.37 12.13 4.01
N ASP A 248 8.05 12.12 4.12
CA ASP A 248 7.31 12.79 5.20
C ASP A 248 7.66 12.23 6.57
N ASN A 249 7.70 10.91 6.69
CA ASN A 249 8.09 10.23 7.92
C ASN A 249 9.53 10.59 8.32
N VAL A 250 10.47 10.55 7.35
CA VAL A 250 11.87 10.93 7.59
C VAL A 250 11.97 12.42 7.94
N PHE A 251 11.20 13.27 7.26
CA PHE A 251 11.15 14.71 7.56
C PHE A 251 10.68 14.97 8.99
N VAL A 252 9.59 14.33 9.43
CA VAL A 252 9.07 14.47 10.80
C VAL A 252 10.12 14.04 11.82
N GLY A 253 10.79 12.91 11.59
CA GLY A 253 11.84 12.42 12.48
C GLY A 253 13.03 13.37 12.57
N ARG A 254 13.44 13.96 11.45
CA ARG A 254 14.62 14.84 11.38
C ARG A 254 14.37 16.24 11.86
N VAL A 255 13.19 16.82 11.57
CA VAL A 255 12.84 18.22 11.89
C VAL A 255 12.28 18.35 13.29
N TYR A 256 11.48 17.40 13.73
CA TYR A 256 10.87 17.48 15.07
C TYR A 256 11.53 16.54 16.08
N SER A 257 11.29 15.24 15.98
CA SER A 257 11.94 14.22 16.80
C SER A 257 11.57 12.81 16.34
N ILE A 258 12.35 11.82 16.74
CA ILE A 258 12.07 10.40 16.47
C ILE A 258 10.77 9.95 17.15
N GLY A 259 10.42 10.50 18.31
CA GLY A 259 9.14 10.25 18.97
C GLY A 259 7.95 10.83 18.20
N ALA A 260 8.10 12.02 17.60
CA ALA A 260 7.09 12.59 16.69
C ALA A 260 6.92 11.73 15.43
N GLN A 261 8.01 11.19 14.88
CA GLN A 261 7.95 10.23 13.78
C GLN A 261 7.15 8.98 14.17
N GLY A 262 7.32 8.46 15.38
CA GLY A 262 6.55 7.32 15.87
C GLY A 262 5.05 7.60 15.88
N VAL A 263 4.64 8.76 16.42
CA VAL A 263 3.24 9.20 16.41
C VAL A 263 2.71 9.36 14.98
N TYR A 264 3.50 10.02 14.12
CA TYR A 264 3.15 10.22 12.72
C TYR A 264 2.98 8.89 11.98
N ALA A 265 3.90 7.95 12.16
CA ALA A 265 3.86 6.63 11.51
C ALA A 265 2.63 5.80 11.91
N VAL A 266 2.21 5.85 13.19
CA VAL A 266 0.97 5.19 13.64
C VAL A 266 -0.24 5.84 12.98
N GLY A 267 -0.37 7.17 13.03
CA GLY A 267 -1.48 7.89 12.39
C GLY A 267 -1.54 7.65 10.88
N TYR A 268 -0.39 7.68 10.21
CA TYR A 268 -0.25 7.35 8.79
C TYR A 268 -0.76 5.93 8.49
N THR A 269 -0.29 4.95 9.25
CA THR A 269 -0.67 3.54 9.06
C THR A 269 -2.18 3.34 9.21
N LEU A 270 -2.81 3.99 10.20
CA LEU A 270 -4.24 3.84 10.46
C LEU A 270 -5.14 4.40 9.35
N VAL A 271 -4.72 5.46 8.65
CA VAL A 271 -5.53 6.14 7.63
C VAL A 271 -5.10 5.73 6.21
N MET A 272 -3.81 5.75 5.93
CA MET A 272 -3.31 5.54 4.56
C MET A 272 -3.34 4.07 4.15
N THR A 273 -3.01 3.13 5.05
CA THR A 273 -2.95 1.70 4.71
C THR A 273 -4.31 1.13 4.26
N PRO A 274 -5.45 1.35 4.94
CA PRO A 274 -6.74 0.87 4.46
C PRO A 274 -7.15 1.59 3.17
N SER A 275 -6.87 2.89 3.05
CA SER A 275 -7.20 3.68 1.86
C SER A 275 -6.42 3.23 0.63
N GLU A 276 -5.13 3.00 0.77
CA GLU A 276 -4.27 2.44 -0.29
C GLU A 276 -4.74 1.05 -0.72
N THR A 277 -5.13 0.23 0.25
CA THR A 277 -5.66 -1.10 -0.01
C THR A 277 -6.89 -1.06 -0.89
N ILE A 278 -7.88 -0.23 -0.53
CA ILE A 278 -9.10 -0.04 -1.30
C ILE A 278 -8.78 0.51 -2.69
N ALA A 279 -7.96 1.56 -2.77
CA ALA A 279 -7.58 2.19 -4.03
C ALA A 279 -6.91 1.20 -4.99
N MET A 280 -5.97 0.39 -4.48
CA MET A 280 -5.26 -0.63 -5.25
C MET A 280 -6.21 -1.71 -5.80
N TYR A 281 -7.11 -2.23 -4.97
CA TYR A 281 -8.04 -3.27 -5.41
C TYR A 281 -9.06 -2.75 -6.42
N VAL A 282 -9.60 -1.54 -6.23
CA VAL A 282 -10.53 -0.94 -7.21
C VAL A 282 -9.81 -0.66 -8.52
N ALA A 283 -8.64 -0.03 -8.48
CA ALA A 283 -7.85 0.27 -9.69
C ALA A 283 -7.48 -1.01 -10.45
N SER A 284 -6.97 -2.03 -9.77
CA SER A 284 -6.60 -3.31 -10.40
C SER A 284 -7.79 -4.04 -11.02
N ALA A 285 -8.98 -3.89 -10.42
CA ALA A 285 -10.21 -4.43 -10.97
C ALA A 285 -10.62 -3.76 -12.28
N MET A 286 -10.37 -2.47 -12.39
CA MET A 286 -10.77 -1.65 -13.53
C MET A 286 -9.75 -1.66 -14.69
N VAL A 287 -8.47 -1.91 -14.43
CA VAL A 287 -7.40 -1.86 -15.47
C VAL A 287 -7.75 -2.70 -16.69
N ARG A 288 -8.25 -3.94 -16.50
CA ARG A 288 -8.65 -4.80 -17.63
C ARG A 288 -9.81 -4.23 -18.42
N ALA A 289 -10.80 -3.68 -17.74
CA ALA A 289 -11.96 -3.05 -18.36
C ALA A 289 -11.58 -1.78 -19.13
N LEU A 290 -10.56 -1.06 -18.66
CA LEU A 290 -10.06 0.16 -19.30
C LEU A 290 -9.25 -0.15 -20.58
N GLY A 291 -8.42 -1.20 -20.58
CA GLY A 291 -7.51 -1.52 -21.69
C GLY A 291 -8.17 -2.17 -22.91
N LEU A 292 -9.29 -2.88 -22.73
CA LEU A 292 -9.93 -3.69 -23.78
C LEU A 292 -11.21 -3.07 -24.33
N SER A 293 -11.60 -1.88 -23.89
CA SER A 293 -12.91 -1.28 -24.22
C SER A 293 -12.80 -0.19 -25.30
N ASP A 294 -13.84 -0.07 -26.12
CA ASP A 294 -14.07 1.09 -26.96
C ASP A 294 -14.16 2.36 -26.12
N ARG A 295 -13.98 3.53 -26.75
CA ARG A 295 -13.93 4.82 -26.07
C ARG A 295 -15.12 5.05 -25.13
N ASP A 296 -16.34 4.80 -25.56
CA ASP A 296 -17.55 5.05 -24.76
C ASP A 296 -17.63 4.12 -23.55
N ARG A 297 -17.31 2.83 -23.72
CA ARG A 297 -17.24 1.86 -22.63
C ARG A 297 -16.11 2.18 -21.67
N ARG A 298 -14.97 2.64 -22.16
CA ARG A 298 -13.83 3.05 -21.34
C ARG A 298 -14.16 4.26 -20.49
N GLN A 299 -14.85 5.28 -21.05
CA GLN A 299 -15.37 6.41 -20.29
C GLN A 299 -16.34 5.97 -19.18
N GLN A 300 -17.28 5.07 -19.50
CA GLN A 300 -18.21 4.51 -18.50
C GLN A 300 -17.48 3.75 -17.40
N ASN A 301 -16.52 2.88 -17.76
CA ASN A 301 -15.71 2.13 -16.81
C ASN A 301 -14.90 3.07 -15.89
N PHE A 302 -14.33 4.14 -16.43
CA PHE A 302 -13.62 5.13 -15.63
C PHE A 302 -14.53 5.84 -14.63
N LEU A 303 -15.70 6.29 -15.07
CA LEU A 303 -16.72 6.91 -14.20
C LEU A 303 -17.23 5.95 -13.12
N GLN A 304 -17.42 4.67 -13.45
CA GLN A 304 -17.76 3.63 -12.47
C GLN A 304 -16.64 3.41 -11.48
N GLY A 305 -15.38 3.37 -11.92
CA GLY A 305 -14.22 3.28 -11.05
C GLY A 305 -14.13 4.45 -10.06
N LEU A 306 -14.30 5.68 -10.54
CA LEU A 306 -14.36 6.88 -9.69
C LEU A 306 -15.54 6.80 -8.69
N ARG A 307 -16.70 6.32 -9.13
CA ARG A 307 -17.87 6.11 -8.25
C ARG A 307 -17.56 5.11 -7.15
N TYR A 308 -16.99 3.94 -7.45
CA TYR A 308 -16.69 2.92 -6.46
C TYR A 308 -15.59 3.37 -5.49
N VAL A 309 -14.54 4.02 -5.99
CA VAL A 309 -13.51 4.63 -5.15
C VAL A 309 -14.12 5.65 -4.18
N SER A 310 -14.97 6.55 -4.68
CA SER A 310 -15.60 7.58 -3.84
C SER A 310 -16.57 6.99 -2.82
N LEU A 311 -17.37 5.98 -3.19
CA LEU A 311 -18.28 5.30 -2.28
C LEU A 311 -17.58 4.64 -1.08
N LEU A 312 -16.33 4.22 -1.25
CA LEU A 312 -15.55 3.57 -0.20
C LEU A 312 -14.63 4.55 0.54
N LEU A 313 -13.90 5.40 -0.18
CA LEU A 313 -12.88 6.25 0.43
C LEU A 313 -13.41 7.54 1.03
N LEU A 314 -14.50 8.13 0.49
CA LEU A 314 -15.08 9.35 1.06
C LEU A 314 -15.58 9.13 2.50
N PRO A 315 -16.46 8.14 2.79
CA PRO A 315 -16.90 7.91 4.16
C PRO A 315 -15.75 7.45 5.07
N LEU A 316 -14.78 6.69 4.54
CA LEU A 316 -13.62 6.27 5.32
C LEU A 316 -12.75 7.47 5.72
N ALA A 317 -12.42 8.36 4.80
CA ALA A 317 -11.59 9.53 5.06
C ALA A 317 -12.28 10.53 6.01
N VAL A 318 -13.52 10.92 5.71
CA VAL A 318 -14.27 11.86 6.53
C VAL A 318 -14.62 11.24 7.89
N GLY A 319 -15.01 9.95 7.91
CA GLY A 319 -15.26 9.22 9.15
C GLY A 319 -14.01 9.12 10.02
N ALA A 320 -12.86 8.76 9.45
CA ALA A 320 -11.59 8.71 10.17
C ALA A 320 -11.22 10.07 10.78
N ALA A 321 -11.37 11.17 10.03
CA ALA A 321 -11.09 12.51 10.54
C ALA A 321 -12.01 12.90 11.72
N LEU A 322 -13.30 12.60 11.61
CA LEU A 322 -14.28 12.94 12.64
C LEU A 322 -14.17 12.05 13.88
N VAL A 323 -13.84 10.79 13.74
CA VAL A 323 -13.74 9.82 14.83
C VAL A 323 -12.35 9.84 15.47
N ALA A 324 -11.32 10.38 14.83
CA ALA A 324 -9.93 10.35 15.27
C ALA A 324 -9.73 10.78 16.74
N PRO A 325 -10.33 11.86 17.28
CA PRO A 325 -10.12 12.24 18.68
C PRO A 325 -10.69 11.21 19.67
N THR A 326 -11.88 10.65 19.37
CA THR A 326 -12.48 9.58 20.21
C THR A 326 -11.67 8.30 20.09
N PHE A 327 -11.15 7.98 18.89
CA PHE A 327 -10.30 6.84 18.64
C PHE A 327 -8.98 6.92 19.45
N GLU A 328 -8.29 8.06 19.40
CA GLU A 328 -7.05 8.26 20.15
C GLU A 328 -7.29 8.11 21.65
N ALA A 329 -8.29 8.79 22.18
CA ALA A 329 -8.58 8.76 23.62
C ALA A 329 -9.10 7.42 24.12
N ALA A 330 -9.78 6.62 23.27
CA ALA A 330 -10.36 5.35 23.65
C ALA A 330 -9.41 4.15 23.50
N LEU A 331 -8.49 4.19 22.52
CA LEU A 331 -7.69 3.03 22.13
C LEU A 331 -6.19 3.21 22.30
N LEU A 332 -5.68 4.45 22.40
CA LEU A 332 -4.25 4.67 22.50
C LEU A 332 -3.88 5.16 23.91
N PRO A 333 -2.75 4.73 24.47
CA PRO A 333 -2.19 5.30 25.68
C PRO A 333 -1.88 6.79 25.52
N GLU A 334 -1.94 7.59 26.59
CA GLU A 334 -1.72 9.06 26.59
C GLU A 334 -0.40 9.47 25.93
N ARG A 335 0.65 8.65 26.04
CA ARG A 335 1.93 8.93 25.38
C ARG A 335 1.86 9.03 23.85
N TRP A 336 0.77 8.55 23.22
CA TRP A 336 0.52 8.61 21.78
C TRP A 336 -0.34 9.82 21.38
N HIS A 337 -0.49 10.78 22.27
CA HIS A 337 -1.21 12.02 21.95
C HIS A 337 -0.62 12.69 20.69
N GLY A 338 -1.52 13.10 19.77
CA GLY A 338 -1.19 13.67 18.46
C GLY A 338 -1.49 12.75 17.26
N VAL A 339 -1.76 11.47 17.48
CA VAL A 339 -2.16 10.55 16.42
C VAL A 339 -3.45 11.02 15.73
N ALA A 340 -4.42 11.51 16.49
CA ALA A 340 -5.68 12.06 15.96
C ALA A 340 -5.47 13.24 15.01
N GLN A 341 -4.51 14.10 15.29
CA GLN A 341 -4.15 15.25 14.45
C GLN A 341 -3.57 14.77 13.11
N VAL A 342 -2.69 13.77 13.16
CA VAL A 342 -2.12 13.13 11.95
C VAL A 342 -3.21 12.45 11.13
N MET A 343 -4.09 11.67 11.78
CA MET A 343 -5.22 11.02 11.11
C MET A 343 -6.11 12.02 10.39
N SER A 344 -6.49 13.10 11.06
CA SER A 344 -7.33 14.15 10.49
C SER A 344 -6.63 14.85 9.32
N GLY A 345 -5.36 15.20 9.46
CA GLY A 345 -4.56 15.85 8.42
C GLY A 345 -4.36 14.98 7.18
N LEU A 346 -4.20 13.64 7.34
CA LEU A 346 -4.00 12.70 6.22
C LEU A 346 -5.30 12.27 5.54
N SER A 347 -6.46 12.57 6.11
CA SER A 347 -7.75 12.09 5.59
C SER A 347 -8.04 12.55 4.16
N LEU A 348 -7.72 13.81 3.82
CA LEU A 348 -7.84 14.31 2.44
C LEU A 348 -6.89 13.58 1.49
N GLY A 349 -5.66 13.28 1.92
CA GLY A 349 -4.67 12.52 1.16
C GLY A 349 -5.15 11.09 0.89
N ALA A 350 -5.74 10.46 1.90
CA ALA A 350 -6.29 9.11 1.79
C ALA A 350 -7.40 9.00 0.73
N LEU A 351 -8.29 10.00 0.68
CA LEU A 351 -9.30 10.12 -0.39
C LEU A 351 -8.66 10.32 -1.76
N SER A 352 -7.70 11.25 -1.82
CA SER A 352 -7.04 11.65 -3.06
C SER A 352 -6.25 10.51 -3.72
N LEU A 353 -5.69 9.61 -2.91
CA LEU A 353 -4.94 8.45 -3.37
C LEU A 353 -5.78 7.55 -4.30
N GLY A 354 -7.06 7.36 -4.00
CA GLY A 354 -7.97 6.57 -4.84
C GLY A 354 -8.19 7.19 -6.22
N PHE A 355 -8.42 8.49 -6.28
CA PHE A 355 -8.58 9.21 -7.55
C PHE A 355 -7.28 9.24 -8.36
N HIS A 356 -6.14 9.43 -7.69
CA HIS A 356 -4.82 9.37 -8.29
C HIS A 356 -4.57 8.01 -8.97
N ARG A 357 -4.80 6.90 -8.25
CA ARG A 357 -4.65 5.53 -8.78
C ARG A 357 -5.57 5.26 -9.98
N MET A 358 -6.81 5.74 -9.96
CA MET A 358 -7.75 5.59 -11.07
C MET A 358 -7.30 6.38 -12.32
N ALA A 359 -6.88 7.63 -12.14
CA ALA A 359 -6.37 8.45 -13.25
C ALA A 359 -5.09 7.85 -13.85
N PHE A 360 -4.17 7.36 -13.01
CA PHE A 360 -2.96 6.69 -13.44
C PHE A 360 -3.26 5.41 -14.24
N ALA A 361 -4.19 4.58 -13.75
CA ALA A 361 -4.62 3.36 -14.45
C ALA A 361 -5.21 3.66 -15.83
N GLN A 362 -6.05 4.69 -15.94
CA GLN A 362 -6.65 5.13 -17.20
C GLN A 362 -5.60 5.62 -18.20
N LEU A 363 -4.70 6.52 -17.78
CA LEU A 363 -3.65 7.07 -18.65
C LEU A 363 -2.67 5.98 -19.11
N THR A 364 -2.38 5.02 -18.25
CA THR A 364 -1.54 3.86 -18.60
C THR A 364 -2.24 2.96 -19.62
N ALA A 365 -3.54 2.70 -19.45
CA ALA A 365 -4.34 1.92 -20.40
C ALA A 365 -4.45 2.61 -21.78
N LEU A 366 -4.34 3.94 -21.81
CA LEU A 366 -4.30 4.75 -23.04
C LEU A 366 -2.90 4.86 -23.66
N HIS A 367 -1.91 4.15 -23.15
CA HIS A 367 -0.49 4.25 -23.54
C HIS A 367 0.08 5.69 -23.43
N ARG A 368 -0.49 6.52 -22.55
CA ARG A 368 -0.05 7.89 -22.26
C ARG A 368 0.89 7.94 -21.03
N SER A 369 1.90 7.08 -21.02
CA SER A 369 2.85 6.93 -19.90
C SER A 369 3.58 8.24 -19.54
N ARG A 370 3.85 9.11 -20.52
CA ARG A 370 4.45 10.43 -20.28
C ARG A 370 3.56 11.33 -19.42
N LEU A 371 2.24 11.33 -19.67
CA LEU A 371 1.29 12.09 -18.84
C LEU A 371 1.18 11.50 -17.45
N ALA A 372 1.14 10.17 -17.34
CA ALA A 372 1.15 9.48 -16.05
C ALA A 372 2.42 9.82 -15.24
N GLY A 373 3.59 9.84 -15.88
CA GLY A 373 4.86 10.25 -15.26
C GLY A 373 4.86 11.71 -14.82
N ALA A 374 4.27 12.62 -15.62
CA ALA A 374 4.16 14.05 -15.28
C ALA A 374 3.34 14.29 -14.01
N ILE A 375 2.29 13.48 -13.75
CA ILE A 375 1.49 13.55 -12.51
C ILE A 375 2.36 13.23 -11.30
N TYR A 376 3.17 12.17 -11.36
CA TYR A 376 4.09 11.82 -10.27
C TYR A 376 5.16 12.87 -10.05
N ALA A 377 5.73 13.43 -11.13
CA ALA A 377 6.70 14.52 -11.02
C ALA A 377 6.09 15.76 -10.36
N MET A 378 4.88 16.14 -10.76
CA MET A 378 4.14 17.23 -10.13
C MET A 378 3.83 16.93 -8.65
N GLN A 379 3.39 15.71 -8.33
CA GLN A 379 3.15 15.28 -6.95
C GLN A 379 4.41 15.47 -6.10
N LEU A 380 5.57 15.02 -6.59
CA LEU A 380 6.85 15.16 -5.89
C LEU A 380 7.21 16.63 -5.68
N VAL A 381 7.05 17.47 -6.69
CA VAL A 381 7.32 18.91 -6.57
C VAL A 381 6.42 19.56 -5.53
N CYS A 382 5.11 19.32 -5.60
CA CYS A 382 4.15 19.85 -4.61
C CYS A 382 4.44 19.34 -3.20
N PHE A 383 4.84 18.09 -3.08
CA PHE A 383 5.20 17.47 -1.82
C PHE A 383 6.45 18.13 -1.20
N VAL A 384 7.52 18.26 -1.97
CA VAL A 384 8.76 18.90 -1.52
C VAL A 384 8.52 20.37 -1.15
N LEU A 385 7.77 21.12 -1.97
CA LEU A 385 7.39 22.50 -1.68
C LEU A 385 6.54 22.59 -0.39
N GLY A 386 5.58 21.69 -0.22
CA GLY A 386 4.76 21.63 0.99
C GLY A 386 5.59 21.40 2.25
N LEU A 387 6.50 20.43 2.22
CA LEU A 387 7.43 20.17 3.33
C LEU A 387 8.38 21.35 3.57
N TRP A 388 8.86 21.98 2.51
CA TRP A 388 9.73 23.16 2.62
C TRP A 388 8.99 24.33 3.29
N ILE A 389 7.73 24.59 2.91
CA ILE A 389 6.89 25.63 3.56
C ILE A 389 6.70 25.30 5.05
N VAL A 390 6.39 24.04 5.38
CA VAL A 390 6.24 23.62 6.78
C VAL A 390 7.54 23.80 7.57
N ALA A 391 8.70 23.52 6.94
CA ALA A 391 10.02 23.72 7.59
C ALA A 391 10.34 25.19 7.90
N GLN A 392 9.76 26.15 7.18
CA GLN A 392 9.91 27.59 7.46
C GLN A 392 9.00 28.08 8.61
N THR A 393 8.01 27.29 9.00
CA THR A 393 7.16 27.62 10.13
C THR A 393 7.87 27.21 11.43
N ASP A 394 7.65 27.98 12.51
CA ASP A 394 8.36 27.89 13.79
C ASP A 394 8.63 26.44 14.26
N PRO A 395 9.91 25.99 14.28
CA PRO A 395 10.27 24.61 14.63
C PRO A 395 10.06 24.27 16.10
N GLY A 396 9.78 25.27 16.96
CA GLY A 396 9.55 25.08 18.40
C GLY A 396 8.20 24.42 18.73
N ARG A 397 7.28 24.34 17.76
CA ARG A 397 5.99 23.67 17.93
C ARG A 397 5.90 22.44 17.04
N VAL A 398 5.77 21.26 17.63
CA VAL A 398 5.54 20.01 16.89
C VAL A 398 4.16 20.08 16.22
N GLN A 399 4.15 20.40 14.93
CA GLN A 399 2.92 20.57 14.15
C GLN A 399 2.80 19.43 13.10
N MET A 400 2.72 18.19 13.58
CA MET A 400 2.55 17.02 12.73
C MET A 400 1.33 17.09 11.81
N GLU A 401 0.28 17.81 12.27
CA GLU A 401 -0.91 18.08 11.46
C GLU A 401 -0.59 18.85 10.17
N ARG A 402 0.31 19.85 10.25
CA ARG A 402 0.72 20.63 9.06
C ARG A 402 1.49 19.78 8.06
N VAL A 403 2.35 18.87 8.53
CA VAL A 403 3.03 17.92 7.64
C VAL A 403 2.00 17.01 6.98
N ALA A 404 1.10 16.42 7.75
CA ALA A 404 0.02 15.59 7.26
C ALA A 404 -0.88 16.31 6.23
N LEU A 405 -1.19 17.59 6.48
CA LEU A 405 -1.95 18.42 5.58
C LEU A 405 -1.16 18.72 4.28
N ALA A 406 0.14 19.04 4.37
CA ALA A 406 0.98 19.29 3.20
C ALA A 406 1.04 18.06 2.29
N VAL A 407 1.22 16.86 2.86
CA VAL A 407 1.16 15.59 2.13
C VAL A 407 -0.21 15.41 1.45
N SER A 408 -1.28 15.66 2.19
CA SER A 408 -2.65 15.54 1.70
C SER A 408 -2.95 16.50 0.54
N VAL A 409 -2.49 17.74 0.64
CA VAL A 409 -2.65 18.75 -0.42
C VAL A 409 -1.86 18.34 -1.67
N ALA A 410 -0.62 17.85 -1.52
CA ALA A 410 0.17 17.37 -2.66
C ALA A 410 -0.52 16.19 -3.38
N LEU A 411 -1.06 15.22 -2.63
CA LEU A 411 -1.84 14.11 -3.18
C LEU A 411 -3.13 14.59 -3.85
N ALA A 412 -3.83 15.56 -3.26
CA ALA A 412 -5.06 16.13 -3.81
C ALA A 412 -4.80 16.88 -5.13
N MET A 413 -3.71 17.64 -5.21
CA MET A 413 -3.29 18.31 -6.44
C MET A 413 -2.94 17.30 -7.54
N ALA A 414 -2.18 16.25 -7.21
CA ALA A 414 -1.85 15.18 -8.15
C ALA A 414 -3.10 14.44 -8.65
N ALA A 415 -4.02 14.10 -7.75
CA ALA A 415 -5.27 13.45 -8.09
C ALA A 415 -6.15 14.34 -8.99
N SER A 416 -6.30 15.61 -8.65
CA SER A 416 -7.09 16.59 -9.42
C SER A 416 -6.51 16.79 -10.82
N CYS A 417 -5.18 16.95 -10.93
CA CYS A 417 -4.49 17.06 -12.20
C CYS A 417 -4.64 15.78 -13.03
N GLY A 418 -4.49 14.59 -12.41
CA GLY A 418 -4.67 13.31 -13.09
C GLY A 418 -6.08 13.13 -13.65
N VAL A 419 -7.12 13.45 -12.86
CA VAL A 419 -8.50 13.42 -13.31
C VAL A 419 -8.74 14.45 -14.42
N ALA A 420 -8.22 15.68 -14.31
CA ALA A 420 -8.34 16.71 -15.34
C ALA A 420 -7.64 16.30 -16.66
N MET A 421 -6.44 15.71 -16.59
CA MET A 421 -5.75 15.17 -17.77
C MET A 421 -6.57 14.04 -18.43
N THR A 422 -7.15 13.16 -17.62
CA THR A 422 -8.01 12.09 -18.14
C THR A 422 -9.26 12.66 -18.79
N MET A 423 -9.88 13.69 -18.19
CA MET A 423 -11.02 14.41 -18.79
C MET A 423 -10.66 15.01 -20.15
N TRP A 424 -9.50 15.64 -20.23
CA TRP A 424 -9.02 16.25 -21.49
C TRP A 424 -8.77 15.20 -22.57
N VAL A 425 -8.07 14.12 -22.25
CA VAL A 425 -7.73 13.04 -23.20
C VAL A 425 -8.99 12.32 -23.71
N GLU A 426 -9.92 12.04 -22.81
CA GLU A 426 -11.17 11.30 -23.12
C GLU A 426 -12.31 12.23 -23.53
N SER A 427 -12.14 13.56 -23.51
CA SER A 427 -13.21 14.55 -23.76
C SER A 427 -14.42 14.37 -22.86
N LEU A 428 -14.17 14.04 -21.57
CA LEU A 428 -15.22 13.86 -20.57
C LEU A 428 -15.71 15.21 -20.06
N ARG A 429 -17.04 15.37 -19.95
CA ARG A 429 -17.64 16.55 -19.32
C ARG A 429 -17.58 16.46 -17.81
N PHE A 430 -17.27 17.58 -17.15
CA PHE A 430 -17.24 17.66 -15.68
C PHE A 430 -18.56 17.21 -15.03
N SER A 431 -19.70 17.52 -15.66
CA SER A 431 -21.03 17.11 -15.15
C SER A 431 -21.17 15.59 -14.99
N LYS A 432 -20.55 14.78 -15.87
CA LYS A 432 -20.56 13.31 -15.75
C LYS A 432 -19.76 12.83 -14.53
N ILE A 433 -18.63 13.47 -14.24
CA ILE A 433 -17.84 13.16 -13.04
C ILE A 433 -18.60 13.59 -11.79
N ALA A 434 -19.14 14.82 -11.76
CA ALA A 434 -19.95 15.30 -10.65
C ALA A 434 -21.14 14.36 -10.36
N ALA A 435 -21.84 13.91 -11.39
CA ALA A 435 -22.93 12.94 -11.26
C ALA A 435 -22.45 11.58 -10.74
N ALA A 436 -21.26 11.12 -11.13
CA ALA A 436 -20.69 9.88 -10.62
C ALA A 436 -20.32 9.96 -9.13
N LEU A 437 -19.85 11.11 -8.66
CA LEU A 437 -19.44 11.34 -7.27
C LEU A 437 -20.59 11.73 -6.35
N ALA A 438 -21.67 12.32 -6.87
CA ALA A 438 -22.78 12.87 -6.10
C ALA A 438 -23.36 11.91 -5.04
N PRO A 439 -23.59 10.61 -5.31
CA PRO A 439 -24.13 9.71 -4.31
C PRO A 439 -23.22 9.57 -3.08
N ALA A 440 -21.92 9.41 -3.31
CA ALA A 440 -20.93 9.27 -2.24
C ALA A 440 -20.77 10.58 -1.45
N VAL A 441 -20.73 11.72 -2.13
CA VAL A 441 -20.61 13.04 -1.50
C VAL A 441 -21.82 13.33 -0.62
N LEU A 442 -23.04 13.19 -1.13
CA LEU A 442 -24.26 13.49 -0.38
C LEU A 442 -24.43 12.56 0.83
N ALA A 443 -24.17 11.27 0.66
CA ALA A 443 -24.25 10.31 1.76
C ALA A 443 -23.15 10.58 2.82
N THR A 444 -21.94 10.98 2.41
CA THR A 444 -20.86 11.33 3.33
C THR A 444 -21.15 12.64 4.07
N LEU A 445 -21.74 13.64 3.42
CA LEU A 445 -22.16 14.86 4.08
C LEU A 445 -23.23 14.58 5.14
N MET A 446 -24.22 13.73 4.85
CA MET A 446 -25.22 13.30 5.83
C MET A 446 -24.56 12.59 7.01
N MET A 447 -23.66 11.63 6.75
CA MET A 447 -22.88 10.95 7.79
C MET A 447 -22.11 11.96 8.64
N ALA A 448 -21.45 12.93 8.02
CA ALA A 448 -20.67 13.94 8.73
C ALA A 448 -21.57 14.82 9.63
N MET A 449 -22.74 15.25 9.14
CA MET A 449 -23.70 16.00 9.95
C MET A 449 -24.18 15.19 11.17
N VAL A 450 -24.49 13.91 10.98
CA VAL A 450 -24.92 13.02 12.08
C VAL A 450 -23.80 12.86 13.11
N LEU A 451 -22.56 12.60 12.66
CA LEU A 451 -21.42 12.46 13.57
C LEU A 451 -21.08 13.75 14.31
N LEU A 452 -21.15 14.90 13.65
CA LEU A 452 -20.94 16.20 14.30
C LEU A 452 -22.02 16.51 15.34
N SER A 453 -23.29 16.23 15.02
CA SER A 453 -24.40 16.39 15.96
C SER A 453 -24.24 15.46 17.17
N LEU A 454 -23.85 14.22 16.95
CA LEU A 454 -23.55 13.25 18.03
C LEU A 454 -22.40 13.73 18.90
N ARG A 455 -21.35 14.27 18.29
CA ARG A 455 -20.19 14.81 19.01
C ARG A 455 -20.56 16.01 19.89
N VAL A 456 -21.38 16.92 19.37
CA VAL A 456 -21.89 18.07 20.16
C VAL A 456 -22.76 17.56 21.34
N ALA A 457 -23.63 16.59 21.10
CA ALA A 457 -24.48 16.00 22.14
C ALA A 457 -23.65 15.31 23.24
N THR A 458 -22.69 14.46 22.85
CA THR A 458 -21.80 13.77 23.80
C THR A 458 -20.92 14.73 24.59
N ALA A 459 -20.46 15.84 23.98
CA ALA A 459 -19.71 16.89 24.68
C ALA A 459 -20.57 17.62 25.71
N ARG A 460 -21.82 17.95 25.37
CA ARG A 460 -22.77 18.61 26.33
C ARG A 460 -23.15 17.70 27.50
N LEU A 461 -23.21 16.38 27.25
CA LEU A 461 -23.54 15.39 28.28
C LEU A 461 -22.31 14.89 29.06
N ASN A 462 -21.12 15.44 28.80
CA ASN A 462 -19.84 15.03 29.40
C ASN A 462 -19.58 13.52 29.29
N VAL A 463 -20.01 12.89 28.18
CA VAL A 463 -19.76 11.47 27.95
C VAL A 463 -18.28 11.25 27.66
N ALA A 464 -17.61 10.47 28.49
CA ALA A 464 -16.21 10.14 28.30
C ALA A 464 -15.95 9.41 26.96
N ALA A 465 -14.77 9.64 26.40
CA ALA A 465 -14.32 8.93 25.20
C ALA A 465 -13.93 7.49 25.58
N THR A 466 -14.90 6.60 25.53
CA THR A 466 -14.74 5.17 25.81
C THR A 466 -14.79 4.35 24.53
N SER A 467 -14.32 3.10 24.60
CA SER A 467 -14.42 2.18 23.47
C SER A 467 -15.88 1.95 23.03
N LEU A 468 -16.82 2.00 23.97
CA LEU A 468 -18.26 1.91 23.66
C LEU A 468 -18.75 3.12 22.86
N ARG A 469 -18.34 4.34 23.23
CA ARG A 469 -18.64 5.55 22.48
C ARG A 469 -18.04 5.49 21.07
N LEU A 470 -16.79 5.04 20.93
CA LEU A 470 -16.15 4.85 19.64
C LEU A 470 -16.93 3.92 18.73
N VAL A 471 -17.32 2.74 19.26
CA VAL A 471 -18.16 1.78 18.51
C VAL A 471 -19.49 2.42 18.12
N GLY A 472 -20.13 3.17 19.02
CA GLY A 472 -21.36 3.91 18.74
C GLY A 472 -21.18 4.93 17.60
N GLU A 473 -20.12 5.77 17.65
CA GLU A 473 -19.81 6.73 16.58
C GLU A 473 -19.59 6.03 15.23
N VAL A 474 -18.84 4.94 15.20
CA VAL A 474 -18.59 4.16 13.98
C VAL A 474 -19.88 3.54 13.42
N MET A 475 -20.68 2.91 14.27
CA MET A 475 -21.93 2.24 13.86
C MET A 475 -22.98 3.24 13.38
N ILE A 476 -23.15 4.36 14.09
CA ILE A 476 -24.11 5.41 13.71
C ILE A 476 -23.65 6.07 12.41
N GLY A 477 -22.36 6.38 12.29
CA GLY A 477 -21.80 6.95 11.07
C GLY A 477 -21.99 6.03 9.86
N ALA A 478 -21.57 4.76 9.97
CA ALA A 478 -21.74 3.78 8.91
C ALA A 478 -23.23 3.53 8.58
N GLY A 479 -24.07 3.42 9.60
CA GLY A 479 -25.52 3.23 9.44
C GLY A 479 -26.20 4.40 8.73
N SER A 480 -25.88 5.66 9.10
CA SER A 480 -26.41 6.85 8.45
C SER A 480 -25.96 6.96 6.99
N TYR A 481 -24.70 6.63 6.69
CA TYR A 481 -24.17 6.58 5.34
C TYR A 481 -24.92 5.56 4.45
N VAL A 482 -25.02 4.31 4.93
CA VAL A 482 -25.71 3.24 4.19
C VAL A 482 -27.20 3.55 4.03
N LEU A 483 -27.84 4.09 5.06
CA LEU A 483 -29.25 4.49 5.01
C LEU A 483 -29.49 5.57 3.96
N CYS A 484 -28.65 6.61 3.92
CA CYS A 484 -28.74 7.67 2.92
C CYS A 484 -28.57 7.12 1.49
N LEU A 485 -27.62 6.22 1.26
CA LEU A 485 -27.44 5.55 -0.04
C LEU A 485 -28.66 4.70 -0.41
N ARG A 486 -29.21 3.97 0.56
CA ARG A 486 -30.36 3.07 0.31
C ARG A 486 -31.63 3.83 -0.05
N LEU A 487 -31.86 4.96 0.61
CA LEU A 487 -33.04 5.80 0.36
C LEU A 487 -32.88 6.69 -0.86
N GLY A 488 -31.71 7.32 -1.02
CA GLY A 488 -31.46 8.28 -2.10
C GLY A 488 -31.07 7.65 -3.43
N TYR A 489 -30.41 6.49 -3.40
CA TYR A 489 -29.83 5.84 -4.59
C TYR A 489 -30.04 4.32 -4.60
N PRO A 490 -31.29 3.82 -4.55
CA PRO A 490 -31.57 2.39 -4.44
C PRO A 490 -31.02 1.56 -5.61
N ALA A 491 -30.87 2.16 -6.78
CA ALA A 491 -30.32 1.51 -7.97
C ALA A 491 -28.83 1.12 -7.85
N LEU A 492 -28.08 1.72 -6.91
CA LEU A 492 -26.66 1.38 -6.70
C LEU A 492 -26.45 -0.01 -6.12
N PHE A 493 -27.37 -0.51 -5.27
CA PHE A 493 -27.22 -1.79 -4.61
C PHE A 493 -27.23 -2.99 -5.57
N PRO A 494 -28.20 -3.08 -6.53
CA PRO A 494 -28.13 -4.09 -7.59
C PRO A 494 -26.89 -3.95 -8.47
N GLU A 495 -26.47 -2.71 -8.80
CA GLU A 495 -25.27 -2.45 -9.61
C GLU A 495 -24.00 -2.99 -8.94
N VAL A 496 -23.78 -2.66 -7.66
CA VAL A 496 -22.64 -3.15 -6.87
C VAL A 496 -22.70 -4.68 -6.70
N ARG A 497 -23.86 -5.23 -6.41
CA ARG A 497 -24.06 -6.68 -6.30
C ARG A 497 -23.72 -7.38 -7.63
N ASN A 498 -24.17 -6.86 -8.74
CA ASN A 498 -23.89 -7.41 -10.06
C ASN A 498 -22.42 -7.25 -10.45
N PHE A 499 -21.75 -6.17 -10.03
CA PHE A 499 -20.32 -5.99 -10.21
C PHE A 499 -19.50 -7.06 -9.43
N ILE A 500 -19.92 -7.36 -8.22
CA ILE A 500 -19.31 -8.43 -7.40
C ILE A 500 -19.67 -9.81 -7.96
N ALA A 501 -20.90 -10.03 -8.41
CA ALA A 501 -21.37 -11.31 -8.94
C ALA A 501 -20.81 -11.67 -10.32
N ARG A 502 -20.56 -10.68 -11.20
CA ARG A 502 -19.90 -10.90 -12.50
C ARG A 502 -18.45 -11.37 -12.38
N ARG A 503 -17.93 -11.45 -11.14
CA ARG A 503 -16.63 -12.03 -10.81
C ARG A 503 -16.69 -13.50 -10.36
N LYS A 504 -17.91 -14.07 -10.23
CA LYS A 504 -18.10 -15.52 -10.09
C LYS A 504 -18.27 -16.17 -11.46
#